data_6e8a697517431c000efe4779ed7186bf
#
_entry.id   6e8a697517431c000efe4779ed7186bf
#
_cell.length_a   1.000
_cell.length_b   1.000
_cell.length_c   1.000
_cell.angle_alpha   90.00
_cell.angle_beta   90.00
_cell.angle_gamma   90.00
#
_symmetry.space_group_name_H-M   'P 1'
#
loop_
_entity.id
_entity.type
_entity.pdbx_description
1 polymer ?
#
loop_
_entity_poly.entity_id
_entity_poly.type
_entity_poly.pdbx_seq_one_letter_code
_entity_poly.pdbx_strand_id
1 'polypeptide(L)'
;MRDITRNISNGILNKLQGLNVVVIDERGEISSSYRGVMQNDLGIRTDVINDIQKSIGMKIAIRSMAPQVLIADEIGSEDDSEAIKYAMCCGVKGVFSAHGNSLEDVMKNPELKGLIQDKIFEKIIIIKSRHGSNYEIETMNIN
;
A
#
# COMPACT_ATOMS: atom_id res chain seq x y z
N MET A 1 6.42 2.09 -4.72
CA MET A 1 6.04 1.01 -3.81
C MET A 1 7.22 0.14 -3.38
N ARG A 2 8.03 -0.46 -4.27
CA ARG A 2 9.12 -1.42 -3.93
C ARG A 2 10.10 -0.90 -2.88
N ASP A 3 10.67 0.28 -3.05
CA ASP A 3 11.66 0.83 -2.10
C ASP A 3 11.05 1.14 -0.74
N ILE A 4 9.79 1.59 -0.70
CA ILE A 4 9.06 1.80 0.55
C ILE A 4 8.88 0.46 1.26
N THR A 5 8.42 -0.57 0.55
CA THR A 5 8.26 -1.93 1.07
C THR A 5 9.56 -2.44 1.69
N ARG A 6 10.66 -2.39 0.93
CA ARG A 6 11.97 -2.85 1.37
C ARG A 6 12.46 -2.11 2.61
N ASN A 7 12.29 -0.78 2.65
CA ASN A 7 12.71 0.02 3.80
C ASN A 7 11.89 -0.25 5.05
N ILE A 8 10.58 -0.47 4.92
CA ILE A 8 9.72 -0.86 6.05
C ILE A 8 10.09 -2.25 6.54
N SER A 9 10.27 -3.20 5.63
CA SER A 9 10.61 -4.59 5.93
C SER A 9 11.98 -4.73 6.60
N ASN A 10 13.01 -4.12 6.04
CA ASN A 10 14.37 -4.19 6.58
C ASN A 10 14.58 -3.28 7.78
N GLY A 11 13.80 -2.22 7.87
CA GLY A 11 14.06 -1.10 8.76
C GLY A 11 15.11 -0.13 8.22
N ILE A 12 15.28 0.98 8.92
CA ILE A 12 16.28 2.02 8.63
C ILE A 12 17.09 2.22 9.89
N LEU A 13 18.39 2.02 9.82
CA LEU A 13 19.30 2.11 10.95
C LEU A 13 19.07 3.40 11.78
N ASN A 14 18.88 3.24 13.08
CA ASN A 14 18.61 4.31 14.05
C ASN A 14 17.34 5.15 13.78
N LYS A 15 16.45 4.73 12.86
CA LYS A 15 15.23 5.47 12.52
C LYS A 15 13.96 4.62 12.55
N LEU A 16 14.02 3.41 12.04
CA LEU A 16 12.86 2.54 11.91
C LEU A 16 13.27 1.10 12.15
N GLN A 17 12.64 0.43 13.08
CA GLN A 17 12.75 -1.03 13.24
C GLN A 17 12.04 -1.71 12.06
N GLY A 18 12.62 -2.78 11.52
CA GLY A 18 11.97 -3.57 10.47
C GLY A 18 10.66 -4.21 10.95
N LEU A 19 9.64 -4.14 10.10
CA LEU A 19 8.29 -4.63 10.38
C LEU A 19 7.93 -5.79 9.47
N ASN A 20 6.99 -6.63 9.91
CA ASN A 20 6.40 -7.68 9.08
C ASN A 20 5.45 -7.03 8.07
N VAL A 21 5.78 -7.18 6.80
CA VAL A 21 5.06 -6.59 5.68
C VAL A 21 4.40 -7.71 4.88
N VAL A 22 3.14 -7.51 4.51
CA VAL A 22 2.50 -8.33 3.48
C VAL A 22 2.11 -7.45 2.31
N VAL A 23 2.59 -7.82 1.14
CA VAL A 23 2.26 -7.16 -0.13
C VAL A 23 1.14 -7.95 -0.81
N ILE A 24 0.07 -7.27 -1.15
CA ILE A 24 -1.00 -7.81 -1.98
C ILE A 24 -0.77 -7.30 -3.40
N ASP A 25 -0.26 -8.18 -4.24
CA ASP A 25 0.27 -7.87 -5.58
C ASP A 25 -0.59 -8.55 -6.66
N GLU A 26 -1.79 -8.03 -6.86
CA GLU A 26 -2.81 -8.64 -7.74
C GLU A 26 -2.30 -8.87 -9.16
N ARG A 27 -1.46 -7.96 -9.68
CA ARG A 27 -0.94 -8.01 -11.05
C ARG A 27 0.54 -8.39 -11.15
N GLY A 28 1.20 -8.66 -10.04
CA GLY A 28 2.63 -8.96 -10.03
C GLY A 28 3.54 -7.77 -10.32
N GLU A 29 3.06 -6.53 -10.17
CA GLU A 29 3.80 -5.32 -10.54
C GLU A 29 4.80 -4.87 -9.47
N ILE A 30 4.54 -5.21 -8.21
CA ILE A 30 5.41 -4.87 -7.09
C ILE A 30 6.52 -5.89 -6.94
N SER A 31 6.17 -7.16 -6.84
CA SER A 31 7.10 -8.27 -6.60
C SER A 31 7.79 -8.77 -7.86
N SER A 32 7.15 -8.58 -9.03
CA SER A 32 7.53 -9.21 -10.30
C SER A 32 7.69 -10.72 -10.15
N SER A 33 6.77 -11.37 -9.42
CA SER A 33 6.85 -12.80 -9.12
C SER A 33 6.82 -13.63 -10.39
N TYR A 34 7.78 -14.57 -10.50
CA TYR A 34 7.83 -15.54 -11.58
C TYR A 34 7.93 -16.94 -11.01
N ARG A 35 6.97 -17.81 -11.34
CA ARG A 35 6.87 -19.18 -10.81
C ARG A 35 6.97 -19.25 -9.28
N GLY A 36 6.31 -18.34 -8.58
CA GLY A 36 6.29 -18.26 -7.11
C GLY A 36 7.54 -17.66 -6.48
N VAL A 37 8.49 -17.15 -7.27
CA VAL A 37 9.71 -16.52 -6.78
C VAL A 37 9.67 -15.01 -7.07
N MET A 38 9.78 -14.19 -6.03
CA MET A 38 9.92 -12.74 -6.17
C MET A 38 11.21 -12.39 -6.90
N GLN A 39 11.13 -11.56 -7.93
CA GLN A 39 12.29 -11.07 -8.68
C GLN A 39 12.80 -9.73 -8.14
N ASN A 40 11.93 -8.97 -7.47
CA ASN A 40 12.28 -7.72 -6.82
C ASN A 40 12.63 -7.94 -5.35
N ASP A 41 13.67 -7.26 -4.87
CA ASP A 41 13.98 -7.19 -3.44
C ASP A 41 12.98 -6.29 -2.71
N LEU A 42 12.11 -6.91 -1.93
CA LEU A 42 11.09 -6.25 -1.10
C LEU A 42 11.44 -6.25 0.40
N GLY A 43 12.61 -6.79 0.75
CA GLY A 43 13.10 -6.88 2.13
C GLY A 43 12.81 -8.22 2.79
N ILE A 44 13.57 -8.49 3.87
CA ILE A 44 13.65 -9.82 4.52
C ILE A 44 12.42 -10.21 5.35
N ARG A 45 11.54 -9.26 5.68
CA ARG A 45 10.29 -9.47 6.45
C ARG A 45 9.06 -9.23 5.60
N THR A 46 9.17 -9.50 4.29
CA THR A 46 8.07 -9.30 3.35
C THR A 46 7.58 -10.62 2.81
N ASP A 47 6.30 -10.88 3.02
CA ASP A 47 5.55 -11.91 2.32
C ASP A 47 4.73 -11.31 1.19
N VAL A 48 4.47 -12.09 0.14
CA VAL A 48 3.69 -11.63 -1.03
C VAL A 48 2.53 -12.58 -1.28
N ILE A 49 1.35 -12.02 -1.44
CA ILE A 49 0.17 -12.69 -1.98
C ILE A 49 -0.06 -12.10 -3.37
N ASN A 50 0.11 -12.92 -4.41
CA ASN A 50 -0.07 -12.50 -5.80
C ASN A 50 -1.20 -13.27 -6.50
N ASP A 51 -1.61 -12.78 -7.66
CA ASP A 51 -2.61 -13.41 -8.52
C ASP A 51 -3.99 -13.61 -7.83
N ILE A 52 -4.34 -12.76 -6.89
CA ILE A 52 -5.63 -12.77 -6.19
C ILE A 52 -6.17 -11.35 -6.06
N GLN A 53 -7.49 -11.21 -6.05
CA GLN A 53 -8.15 -9.93 -5.80
C GLN A 53 -7.68 -9.31 -4.48
N LYS A 54 -7.38 -8.01 -4.48
CA LYS A 54 -6.79 -7.29 -3.33
C LYS A 54 -7.58 -7.47 -2.04
N SER A 55 -8.89 -7.27 -2.09
CA SER A 55 -9.76 -7.41 -0.92
C SER A 55 -9.72 -8.79 -0.28
N ILE A 56 -9.63 -9.85 -1.09
CA ILE A 56 -9.50 -11.23 -0.63
C ILE A 56 -8.12 -11.45 -0.03
N GLY A 57 -7.07 -11.02 -0.74
CA GLY A 57 -5.68 -11.12 -0.28
C GLY A 57 -5.45 -10.41 1.05
N MET A 58 -5.99 -9.20 1.25
CA MET A 58 -5.93 -8.47 2.52
C MET A 58 -6.57 -9.26 3.66
N LYS A 59 -7.76 -9.84 3.46
CA LYS A 59 -8.46 -10.64 4.46
C LYS A 59 -7.68 -11.91 4.83
N ILE A 60 -7.06 -12.57 3.86
CA ILE A 60 -6.18 -13.74 4.09
C ILE A 60 -4.95 -13.32 4.89
N ALA A 61 -4.27 -12.25 4.49
CA ALA A 61 -3.09 -11.73 5.16
C ALA A 61 -3.35 -11.47 6.65
N ILE A 62 -4.42 -10.74 6.95
CA ILE A 62 -4.78 -10.38 8.34
C ILE A 62 -5.03 -11.62 9.20
N ARG A 63 -5.71 -12.64 8.65
CA ARG A 63 -6.07 -13.85 9.40
C ARG A 63 -4.94 -14.84 9.60
N SER A 64 -3.96 -14.86 8.68
CA SER A 64 -3.01 -15.98 8.60
C SER A 64 -1.55 -15.58 8.69
N MET A 65 -1.20 -14.32 8.44
CA MET A 65 0.20 -13.87 8.28
C MET A 65 0.64 -12.85 9.33
N ALA A 66 -0.27 -12.41 10.20
CA ALA A 66 0.00 -11.42 11.25
C ALA A 66 0.80 -10.18 10.77
N PRO A 67 0.37 -9.49 9.70
CA PRO A 67 1.09 -8.35 9.18
C PRO A 67 1.06 -7.19 10.16
N GLN A 68 2.15 -6.45 10.26
CA GLN A 68 2.18 -5.14 10.89
C GLN A 68 1.86 -4.05 9.87
N VAL A 69 2.20 -4.30 8.60
CA VAL A 69 1.93 -3.38 7.49
C VAL A 69 1.41 -4.16 6.29
N LEU A 70 0.30 -3.69 5.71
CA LEU A 70 -0.20 -4.13 4.41
C LEU A 70 0.20 -3.15 3.33
N ILE A 71 0.58 -3.66 2.17
CA ILE A 71 0.93 -2.87 1.00
C ILE A 71 0.11 -3.38 -0.19
N ALA A 72 -0.58 -2.49 -0.87
CA ALA A 72 -1.27 -2.80 -2.13
C ALA A 72 -1.25 -1.59 -3.06
N ASP A 73 -1.25 -1.86 -4.36
CA ASP A 73 -1.32 -0.84 -5.38
C ASP A 73 -2.73 -0.68 -5.94
N GLU A 74 -2.96 0.46 -6.58
CA GLU A 74 -4.18 0.76 -7.34
C GLU A 74 -5.49 0.45 -6.61
N ILE A 75 -5.62 0.91 -5.36
CA ILE A 75 -6.88 0.78 -4.62
C ILE A 75 -7.95 1.70 -5.21
N GLY A 76 -9.22 1.29 -5.16
CA GLY A 76 -10.32 2.15 -5.63
C GLY A 76 -11.67 1.48 -5.76
N SER A 77 -11.80 0.19 -5.49
CA SER A 77 -13.09 -0.51 -5.47
C SER A 77 -13.75 -0.45 -4.08
N GLU A 78 -15.05 -0.72 -4.02
CA GLU A 78 -15.81 -0.87 -2.77
C GLU A 78 -15.21 -1.97 -1.90
N ASP A 79 -14.91 -3.12 -2.48
CA ASP A 79 -14.29 -4.25 -1.80
C ASP A 79 -12.93 -3.90 -1.19
N ASP A 80 -12.12 -3.08 -1.89
CA ASP A 80 -10.84 -2.58 -1.37
C ASP A 80 -11.07 -1.69 -0.15
N SER A 81 -12.04 -0.77 -0.24
CA SER A 81 -12.39 0.16 0.84
C SER A 81 -12.79 -0.59 2.11
N GLU A 82 -13.67 -1.60 1.97
CA GLU A 82 -14.07 -2.45 3.10
C GLU A 82 -12.89 -3.22 3.71
N ALA A 83 -12.04 -3.81 2.87
CA ALA A 83 -10.88 -4.57 3.33
C ALA A 83 -9.86 -3.69 4.05
N ILE A 84 -9.64 -2.46 3.58
CA ILE A 84 -8.77 -1.47 4.23
C ILE A 84 -9.34 -1.07 5.59
N LYS A 85 -10.64 -0.75 5.67
CA LYS A 85 -11.30 -0.43 6.95
C LYS A 85 -11.17 -1.60 7.94
N TYR A 86 -11.37 -2.82 7.46
CA TYR A 86 -11.19 -4.01 8.30
C TYR A 86 -9.74 -4.15 8.81
N ALA A 87 -8.74 -3.94 7.95
CA ALA A 87 -7.33 -3.98 8.34
C ALA A 87 -7.01 -2.95 9.45
N MET A 88 -7.50 -1.72 9.29
CA MET A 88 -7.31 -0.67 10.29
C MET A 88 -7.97 -1.02 11.62
N CYS A 89 -9.18 -1.58 11.60
CA CYS A 89 -9.84 -2.06 12.82
C CYS A 89 -9.06 -3.18 13.53
N CYS A 90 -8.29 -3.98 12.78
CA CYS A 90 -7.39 -4.99 13.31
C CYS A 90 -6.03 -4.45 13.79
N GLY A 91 -5.80 -3.14 13.72
CA GLY A 91 -4.56 -2.49 14.14
C GLY A 91 -3.40 -2.62 13.13
N VAL A 92 -3.68 -3.10 11.93
CA VAL A 92 -2.68 -3.23 10.87
C VAL A 92 -2.52 -1.89 10.16
N LYS A 93 -1.30 -1.43 9.94
CA LYS A 93 -1.01 -0.22 9.14
C LYS A 93 -1.04 -0.54 7.66
N GLY A 94 -1.24 0.51 6.83
CA GLY A 94 -1.30 0.32 5.39
C GLY A 94 -0.52 1.37 4.60
N VAL A 95 0.03 0.95 3.47
CA VAL A 95 0.58 1.83 2.44
C VAL A 95 -0.05 1.44 1.11
N PHE A 96 -0.84 2.34 0.57
CA PHE A 96 -1.62 2.08 -0.64
C PHE A 96 -1.30 3.11 -1.71
N SER A 97 -1.43 2.74 -2.98
CA SER A 97 -1.41 3.69 -4.08
C SER A 97 -2.75 3.77 -4.79
N ALA A 98 -3.02 4.91 -5.37
CA ALA A 98 -4.17 5.14 -6.25
C ALA A 98 -3.73 6.06 -7.39
N HIS A 99 -4.41 5.96 -8.53
CA HIS A 99 -4.17 6.86 -9.65
C HIS A 99 -4.98 8.15 -9.52
N GLY A 100 -4.35 9.28 -9.86
CA GLY A 100 -4.98 10.59 -9.94
C GLY A 100 -3.93 11.66 -10.21
N ASN A 101 -4.34 12.74 -10.86
CA ASN A 101 -3.47 13.88 -11.16
C ASN A 101 -3.41 14.90 -10.00
N SER A 102 -4.38 14.86 -9.11
CA SER A 102 -4.49 15.71 -7.92
C SER A 102 -5.36 15.04 -6.87
N LEU A 103 -5.40 15.59 -5.65
CA LEU A 103 -6.30 15.10 -4.60
C LEU A 103 -7.77 15.21 -5.02
N GLU A 104 -8.15 16.32 -5.68
CA GLU A 104 -9.51 16.51 -6.16
C GLU A 104 -9.91 15.46 -7.19
N ASP A 105 -8.95 15.01 -8.01
CA ASP A 105 -9.17 13.95 -8.99
C ASP A 105 -9.40 12.61 -8.31
N VAL A 106 -8.58 12.26 -7.34
CA VAL A 106 -8.73 11.06 -6.50
C VAL A 106 -10.06 11.06 -5.76
N MET A 107 -10.51 12.21 -5.24
CA MET A 107 -11.78 12.36 -4.52
C MET A 107 -13.03 12.26 -5.42
N LYS A 108 -12.89 12.19 -6.75
CA LYS A 108 -14.01 11.83 -7.63
C LYS A 108 -14.43 10.38 -7.49
N ASN A 109 -13.53 9.51 -7.07
CA ASN A 109 -13.84 8.14 -6.71
C ASN A 109 -14.52 8.15 -5.32
N PRO A 110 -15.79 7.70 -5.20
CA PRO A 110 -16.54 7.76 -3.94
C PRO A 110 -15.91 6.93 -2.82
N GLU A 111 -15.27 5.82 -3.14
CA GLU A 111 -14.63 4.93 -2.18
C GLU A 111 -13.37 5.58 -1.58
N LEU A 112 -12.51 6.13 -2.43
CA LEU A 112 -11.31 6.84 -1.98
C LEU A 112 -11.69 8.10 -1.20
N LYS A 113 -12.71 8.83 -1.65
CA LYS A 113 -13.26 9.97 -0.93
C LYS A 113 -13.75 9.58 0.46
N GLY A 114 -14.48 8.47 0.58
CA GLY A 114 -14.96 7.94 1.85
C GLY A 114 -13.80 7.63 2.81
N LEU A 115 -12.77 6.91 2.35
CA LEU A 115 -11.59 6.59 3.15
C LEU A 115 -10.85 7.84 3.66
N ILE A 116 -10.77 8.89 2.82
CA ILE A 116 -10.12 10.16 3.19
C ILE A 116 -10.98 10.92 4.21
N GLN A 117 -12.29 11.01 3.99
CA GLN A 117 -13.22 11.72 4.88
C GLN A 117 -13.35 11.04 6.24
N ASP A 118 -13.32 9.70 6.27
CA ASP A 118 -13.32 8.90 7.50
C ASP A 118 -11.96 8.93 8.22
N LYS A 119 -10.98 9.68 7.69
CA LYS A 119 -9.62 9.81 8.24
C LYS A 119 -8.92 8.46 8.44
N ILE A 120 -9.17 7.51 7.53
CA ILE A 120 -8.52 6.21 7.53
C ILE A 120 -7.02 6.36 7.26
N PHE A 121 -6.64 7.35 6.44
CA PHE A 121 -5.24 7.67 6.16
C PHE A 121 -4.74 8.78 7.06
N GLU A 122 -3.54 8.62 7.62
CA GLU A 122 -2.84 9.65 8.37
C GLU A 122 -2.16 10.66 7.42
N LYS A 123 -1.74 10.19 6.24
CA LYS A 123 -0.94 10.98 5.30
C LYS A 123 -1.25 10.62 3.86
N ILE A 124 -1.32 11.65 3.02
CA ILE A 124 -1.38 11.51 1.55
C ILE A 124 -0.11 12.10 0.96
N ILE A 125 0.50 11.36 0.04
CA ILE A 125 1.68 11.76 -0.72
C ILE A 125 1.31 11.78 -2.20
N ILE A 126 1.40 12.95 -2.83
CA ILE A 126 1.16 13.12 -4.25
C ILE A 126 2.50 13.21 -4.96
N ILE A 127 2.71 12.34 -5.93
CA ILE A 127 3.93 12.29 -6.74
C ILE A 127 3.56 12.75 -8.15
N LYS A 128 4.02 13.94 -8.52
CA LYS A 128 3.80 14.51 -9.86
C LYS A 128 5.07 14.33 -10.69
N SER A 129 4.93 13.74 -11.88
CA SER A 129 6.03 13.69 -12.85
C SER A 129 6.14 15.07 -13.52
N ARG A 130 7.33 15.69 -13.49
CA ARG A 130 7.68 16.81 -14.34
C ARG A 130 8.53 16.35 -15.52
N HIS A 131 8.61 17.13 -16.58
CA HIS A 131 9.45 16.80 -17.74
C HIS A 131 10.89 16.51 -17.32
N GLY A 132 11.38 15.32 -17.65
CA GLY A 132 12.67 14.78 -17.21
C GLY A 132 12.56 13.93 -15.93
N SER A 133 13.68 13.61 -15.31
CA SER A 133 13.78 12.78 -14.09
C SER A 133 13.39 13.50 -12.79
N ASN A 134 12.79 14.67 -12.86
CA ASN A 134 12.39 15.44 -11.67
C ASN A 134 10.95 15.12 -11.28
N TYR A 135 10.76 14.70 -10.03
CA TYR A 135 9.45 14.50 -9.42
C TYR A 135 9.18 15.62 -8.41
N GLU A 136 7.96 16.11 -8.39
CA GLU A 136 7.45 16.98 -7.33
C GLU A 136 6.67 16.11 -6.34
N ILE A 137 6.98 16.25 -5.06
CA ILE A 137 6.33 15.50 -3.98
C ILE A 137 5.60 16.49 -3.10
N GLU A 138 4.29 16.36 -3.03
CA GLU A 138 3.44 17.07 -2.08
C GLU A 138 3.01 16.11 -0.97
N THR A 139 3.08 16.56 0.29
CA THR A 139 2.67 15.76 1.44
C THR A 139 1.59 16.48 2.21
N MET A 140 0.49 15.80 2.50
CA MET A 140 -0.62 16.32 3.32
C MET A 140 -0.86 15.41 4.51
N ASN A 141 -0.97 15.98 5.70
CA ASN A 141 -1.47 15.29 6.89
C ASN A 141 -2.99 15.46 6.94
N ILE A 142 -3.71 14.38 7.23
CA ILE A 142 -5.18 14.36 7.25
C ILE A 142 -5.72 14.50 8.69
N ASN A 143 -4.85 14.34 9.68
CA ASN A 143 -5.21 14.44 11.09
C ASN A 143 -5.09 15.88 11.59
#